data_928260dfc6378f34d77b487b92aac3fc
#
_entry.id   928260dfc6378f34d77b487b92aac3fc
#
_cell.length_a   1.000
_cell.length_b   1.000
_cell.length_c   1.000
_cell.angle_alpha   90.00
_cell.angle_beta   90.00
_cell.angle_gamma   90.00
#
_symmetry.space_group_name_H-M   'P 1'
#
loop_
_entity.id
_entity.type
_entity.pdbx_description
1 polymer ?
#
loop_
_entity_poly.entity_id
_entity_poly.type
_entity_poly.pdbx_seq_one_letter_code
_entity_poly.pdbx_strand_id
1 'polypeptide(L)'
;PEDEYGGYDEYGGYIEPEPIGMAQFDNLSRQEKAERAFLKHLMRDKDTFLNYYESVDKDNFTNQHFKYVFEVLHDFYAENDQYNISDAVQYVNSNELRETLISLEQYNLNDEPYENEIDDYVNVINEKGQETIESLNHKLREATRIGDVELQKYYLQQIVAKNKERM
;
A
#
# COMPACT_ATOMS: atom_id res chain seq x y z
N PRO A 1 -14.71 6.77 26.65
CA PRO A 1 -15.99 6.26 26.28
C PRO A 1 -15.91 4.80 25.84
N GLU A 2 -17.01 4.13 26.04
CA GLU A 2 -17.12 2.70 25.79
C GLU A 2 -16.78 2.31 24.33
N ASP A 3 -17.03 3.21 23.40
CA ASP A 3 -16.81 2.97 21.99
C ASP A 3 -15.34 2.82 21.59
N GLU A 4 -14.42 3.33 22.42
CA GLU A 4 -12.98 3.20 22.16
C GLU A 4 -12.44 1.82 22.52
N TYR A 5 -13.09 1.14 23.46
CA TYR A 5 -12.61 -0.11 24.05
C TYR A 5 -13.53 -1.30 23.74
N GLY A 6 -14.45 -1.13 22.83
CA GLY A 6 -15.48 -2.09 22.54
C GLY A 6 -16.78 -1.74 23.22
N GLY A 7 -17.78 -2.53 23.05
CA GLY A 7 -19.11 -2.31 23.58
C GLY A 7 -19.80 -3.61 23.91
N TYR A 8 -21.09 -3.52 24.15
CA TYR A 8 -21.92 -4.68 24.42
C TYR A 8 -22.90 -4.86 23.29
N ASP A 9 -23.17 -6.12 22.92
CA ASP A 9 -24.21 -6.41 21.96
C ASP A 9 -25.60 -6.13 22.57
N GLU A 10 -26.66 -6.27 21.78
CA GLU A 10 -28.01 -6.01 22.25
C GLU A 10 -28.48 -6.95 23.35
N TYR A 11 -27.74 -8.03 23.59
CA TYR A 11 -28.01 -9.01 24.64
C TYR A 11 -27.09 -8.86 25.86
N GLY A 12 -26.26 -7.80 25.86
CA GLY A 12 -25.36 -7.52 26.98
C GLY A 12 -24.02 -8.24 26.93
N GLY A 13 -23.70 -8.94 25.83
CA GLY A 13 -22.39 -9.55 25.63
C GLY A 13 -21.35 -8.54 25.22
N TYR A 14 -20.12 -8.71 25.71
CA TYR A 14 -19.02 -7.81 25.35
C TYR A 14 -18.56 -8.08 23.92
N ILE A 15 -18.48 -7.01 23.13
CA ILE A 15 -17.96 -7.06 21.76
C ILE A 15 -16.55 -6.51 21.80
N GLU A 16 -15.55 -7.35 21.47
CA GLU A 16 -14.18 -6.88 21.34
C GLU A 16 -14.06 -5.91 20.18
N PRO A 17 -13.41 -4.75 20.37
CA PRO A 17 -13.15 -3.88 19.25
C PRO A 17 -12.18 -4.56 18.26
N GLU A 18 -12.41 -4.39 16.98
CA GLU A 18 -11.46 -4.86 15.98
C GLU A 18 -10.14 -4.12 16.15
N PRO A 19 -8.99 -4.81 15.98
CA PRO A 19 -7.71 -4.14 16.04
C PRO A 19 -7.67 -3.00 15.02
N ILE A 20 -7.36 -1.81 15.49
CA ILE A 20 -7.22 -0.65 14.63
C ILE A 20 -6.10 -0.94 13.62
N GLY A 21 -6.29 -0.60 12.37
CA GLY A 21 -5.33 -0.86 11.31
C GLY A 21 -5.59 -2.14 10.54
N MET A 22 -6.14 -3.20 11.17
CA MET A 22 -6.47 -4.43 10.43
C MET A 22 -7.74 -4.27 9.58
N ALA A 23 -8.75 -3.59 10.12
CA ALA A 23 -10.00 -3.37 9.39
C ALA A 23 -9.78 -2.55 8.11
N GLN A 24 -8.84 -1.62 8.11
CA GLN A 24 -8.56 -0.80 6.92
C GLN A 24 -7.87 -1.58 5.80
N PHE A 25 -7.38 -2.80 6.07
CA PHE A 25 -6.75 -3.66 5.07
C PHE A 25 -7.67 -4.78 4.59
N ASP A 26 -8.94 -4.73 4.97
CA ASP A 26 -9.96 -5.58 4.38
C ASP A 26 -10.26 -5.04 2.98
N ASN A 27 -10.45 -5.93 2.02
CA ASN A 27 -10.80 -5.57 0.64
C ASN A 27 -9.72 -4.78 -0.11
N LEU A 28 -8.46 -5.12 0.10
CA LEU A 28 -7.36 -4.50 -0.64
C LEU A 28 -7.43 -4.84 -2.12
N SER A 29 -7.08 -3.86 -2.96
CA SER A 29 -6.95 -4.06 -4.40
C SER A 29 -5.75 -4.97 -4.69
N ARG A 30 -5.64 -5.39 -5.97
CA ARG A 30 -4.49 -6.18 -6.43
C ARG A 30 -3.17 -5.45 -6.17
N GLN A 31 -3.11 -4.17 -6.49
CA GLN A 31 -1.93 -3.34 -6.26
C GLN A 31 -1.62 -3.20 -4.77
N GLU A 32 -2.62 -2.95 -3.96
CA GLU A 32 -2.43 -2.82 -2.51
C GLU A 32 -1.94 -4.11 -1.87
N LYS A 33 -2.42 -5.26 -2.34
CA LYS A 33 -1.94 -6.56 -1.86
C LYS A 33 -0.47 -6.78 -2.19
N ALA A 34 -0.05 -6.37 -3.40
CA ALA A 34 1.35 -6.43 -3.80
C ALA A 34 2.21 -5.49 -2.96
N GLU A 35 1.72 -4.27 -2.72
CA GLU A 35 2.40 -3.29 -1.87
C GLU A 35 2.61 -3.83 -0.46
N ARG A 36 1.58 -4.43 0.13
CA ARG A 36 1.65 -5.02 1.48
C ARG A 36 2.68 -6.14 1.54
N ALA A 37 2.64 -7.05 0.59
CA ALA A 37 3.58 -8.18 0.54
C ALA A 37 5.01 -7.70 0.32
N PHE A 38 5.21 -6.74 -0.58
CA PHE A 38 6.51 -6.15 -0.84
C PHE A 38 7.09 -5.51 0.43
N LEU A 39 6.31 -4.68 1.11
CA LEU A 39 6.76 -4.04 2.35
C LEU A 39 7.12 -5.07 3.42
N LYS A 40 6.35 -6.14 3.54
CA LYS A 40 6.64 -7.19 4.53
C LYS A 40 7.98 -7.86 4.25
N HIS A 41 8.32 -8.10 2.99
CA HIS A 41 9.64 -8.62 2.62
C HIS A 41 10.76 -7.64 3.01
N LEU A 42 10.55 -6.35 2.77
CA LEU A 42 11.53 -5.33 3.13
C LEU A 42 11.74 -5.24 4.64
N MET A 43 10.68 -5.43 5.42
CA MET A 43 10.74 -5.41 6.87
C MET A 43 11.52 -6.58 7.47
N ARG A 44 11.62 -7.68 6.75
CA ARG A 44 12.28 -8.88 7.24
C ARG A 44 13.80 -8.85 7.14
N ASP A 45 14.33 -8.07 6.20
CA ASP A 45 15.75 -8.13 5.87
C ASP A 45 16.23 -6.85 5.20
N LYS A 46 17.25 -6.23 5.79
CA LYS A 46 17.85 -5.02 5.23
C LYS A 46 18.45 -5.24 3.85
N ASP A 47 19.07 -6.40 3.61
CA ASP A 47 19.66 -6.70 2.30
C ASP A 47 18.57 -6.74 1.22
N THR A 48 17.42 -7.30 1.53
CA THR A 48 16.27 -7.28 0.63
C THR A 48 15.84 -5.84 0.35
N PHE A 49 15.78 -5.01 1.38
CA PHE A 49 15.44 -3.58 1.20
C PHE A 49 16.45 -2.91 0.26
N LEU A 50 17.76 -3.09 0.50
CA LEU A 50 18.79 -2.47 -0.31
C LEU A 50 18.77 -2.94 -1.76
N ASN A 51 18.39 -4.20 -1.99
CA ASN A 51 18.34 -4.76 -3.33
C ASN A 51 17.15 -4.24 -4.14
N TYR A 52 16.05 -3.86 -3.49
CA TYR A 52 14.79 -3.59 -4.19
C TYR A 52 14.25 -2.17 -4.03
N TYR A 53 14.75 -1.37 -3.09
CA TYR A 53 14.13 -0.08 -2.81
C TYR A 53 14.19 0.88 -4.01
N GLU A 54 15.21 0.79 -4.84
CA GLU A 54 15.34 1.61 -6.04
C GLU A 54 14.50 1.08 -7.21
N SER A 55 14.02 -0.15 -7.11
CA SER A 55 13.20 -0.76 -8.16
C SER A 55 11.77 -0.23 -8.19
N VAL A 56 11.35 0.45 -7.14
CA VAL A 56 9.98 0.98 -7.01
C VAL A 56 10.05 2.46 -6.69
N ASP A 57 9.32 3.26 -7.49
CA ASP A 57 9.11 4.66 -7.17
C ASP A 57 8.00 4.73 -6.11
N LYS A 58 8.24 5.47 -5.03
CA LYS A 58 7.26 5.64 -3.95
C LYS A 58 5.93 6.21 -4.46
N ASP A 59 5.96 6.98 -5.53
CA ASP A 59 4.75 7.58 -6.11
C ASP A 59 3.90 6.55 -6.87
N ASN A 60 4.42 5.34 -7.08
CA ASN A 60 3.66 4.23 -7.66
C ASN A 60 2.80 3.50 -6.63
N PHE A 61 3.01 3.74 -5.33
CA PHE A 61 2.14 3.17 -4.31
C PHE A 61 0.73 3.75 -4.44
N THR A 62 -0.27 2.88 -4.44
CA THR A 62 -1.67 3.30 -4.49
C THR A 62 -2.24 3.57 -3.10
N ASN A 63 -1.72 2.86 -2.09
CA ASN A 63 -2.12 3.06 -0.70
C ASN A 63 -1.18 4.06 -0.04
N GLN A 64 -1.75 5.16 0.43
CA GLN A 64 -0.97 6.25 1.01
C GLN A 64 -0.24 5.84 2.28
N HIS A 65 -0.84 4.98 3.10
CA HIS A 65 -0.20 4.47 4.32
C HIS A 65 1.00 3.59 3.98
N PHE A 66 0.88 2.75 2.96
CA PHE A 66 1.98 1.91 2.51
C PHE A 66 3.12 2.74 1.93
N LYS A 67 2.80 3.82 1.21
CA LYS A 67 3.81 4.76 0.72
C LYS A 67 4.64 5.33 1.88
N TYR A 68 3.96 5.78 2.94
CA TYR A 68 4.65 6.33 4.10
C TYR A 68 5.49 5.28 4.83
N VAL A 69 5.02 4.04 4.91
CA VAL A 69 5.82 2.95 5.49
C VAL A 69 7.09 2.72 4.68
N PHE A 70 6.99 2.77 3.36
CA PHE A 70 8.16 2.65 2.48
C PHE A 70 9.20 3.74 2.79
N GLU A 71 8.76 4.98 2.96
CA GLU A 71 9.62 6.09 3.34
C GLU A 71 10.23 5.90 4.74
N VAL A 72 9.44 5.41 5.69
CA VAL A 72 9.91 5.10 7.04
C VAL A 72 10.99 4.04 7.02
N LEU A 73 10.83 2.99 6.23
CA LEU A 73 11.85 1.94 6.11
C LEU A 73 13.17 2.48 5.56
N HIS A 74 13.10 3.42 4.62
CA HIS A 74 14.30 4.08 4.10
C HIS A 74 15.06 4.79 5.21
N ASP A 75 14.37 5.58 6.02
CA ASP A 75 14.99 6.31 7.12
C ASP A 75 15.47 5.36 8.22
N PHE A 76 14.69 4.33 8.50
CA PHE A 76 15.03 3.35 9.53
C PHE A 76 16.32 2.58 9.18
N TYR A 77 16.41 2.07 7.96
CA TYR A 77 17.58 1.29 7.54
C TYR A 77 18.82 2.13 7.30
N ALA A 78 18.69 3.45 7.21
CA ALA A 78 19.85 4.34 7.17
C ALA A 78 20.62 4.31 8.50
N GLU A 79 19.96 3.99 9.60
CA GLU A 79 20.55 3.99 10.94
C GLU A 79 20.57 2.62 11.62
N ASN A 80 19.86 1.63 11.09
CA ASN A 80 19.68 0.32 11.73
C ASN A 80 19.99 -0.80 10.73
N ASP A 81 20.51 -1.91 11.22
CA ASP A 81 20.84 -3.08 10.40
C ASP A 81 19.75 -4.15 10.43
N GLN A 82 18.91 -4.16 11.45
CA GLN A 82 17.85 -5.14 11.60
C GLN A 82 16.53 -4.46 11.94
N TYR A 83 15.47 -4.93 11.29
CA TYR A 83 14.14 -4.41 11.58
C TYR A 83 13.65 -4.88 12.94
N ASN A 84 13.12 -3.94 13.71
CA ASN A 84 12.47 -4.19 14.99
C ASN A 84 11.32 -3.20 15.10
N ILE A 85 10.11 -3.70 15.34
CA ILE A 85 8.94 -2.84 15.38
C ILE A 85 9.01 -1.81 16.50
N SER A 86 9.57 -2.16 17.66
CA SER A 86 9.72 -1.23 18.78
C SER A 86 10.57 -0.02 18.43
N ASP A 87 11.57 -0.21 17.59
CA ASP A 87 12.42 0.87 17.12
C ASP A 87 11.79 1.60 15.93
N ALA A 88 11.15 0.86 15.02
CA ALA A 88 10.54 1.43 13.83
C ALA A 88 9.41 2.40 14.15
N VAL A 89 8.62 2.13 15.19
CA VAL A 89 7.51 3.02 15.58
C VAL A 89 8.00 4.39 16.05
N GLN A 90 9.27 4.51 16.41
CA GLN A 90 9.87 5.81 16.78
C GLN A 90 10.08 6.72 15.57
N TYR A 91 10.06 6.16 14.37
CA TYR A 91 10.23 6.90 13.12
C TYR A 91 8.90 7.41 12.56
N VAL A 92 7.78 7.05 13.19
CA VAL A 92 6.45 7.52 12.77
C VAL A 92 5.89 8.47 13.81
N ASN A 93 5.19 9.50 13.33
CA ASN A 93 4.65 10.56 14.19
C ASN A 93 3.12 10.62 14.20
N SER A 94 2.46 9.60 13.67
CA SER A 94 1.01 9.50 13.70
C SER A 94 0.56 8.13 14.18
N ASN A 95 -0.59 8.07 14.84
CA ASN A 95 -1.17 6.81 15.28
C ASN A 95 -1.56 5.91 14.11
N GLU A 96 -2.02 6.51 13.01
CA GLU A 96 -2.41 5.76 11.82
C GLU A 96 -1.24 5.00 11.22
N LEU A 97 -0.07 5.63 11.12
CA LEU A 97 1.13 4.96 10.60
C LEU A 97 1.65 3.91 11.56
N ARG A 98 1.56 4.17 12.87
CA ARG A 98 1.94 3.18 13.88
C ARG A 98 1.07 1.93 13.77
N GLU A 99 -0.24 2.11 13.61
CA GLU A 99 -1.18 1.01 13.42
C GLU A 99 -0.92 0.27 12.12
N THR A 100 -0.53 0.97 11.06
CA THR A 100 -0.15 0.36 9.80
C THR A 100 1.07 -0.53 9.97
N LEU A 101 2.10 -0.06 10.68
CA LEU A 101 3.28 -0.88 10.98
C LEU A 101 2.92 -2.13 11.77
N ILE A 102 2.06 -1.99 12.79
CA ILE A 102 1.61 -3.11 13.60
C ILE A 102 0.85 -4.13 12.75
N SER A 103 -0.02 -3.65 11.87
CA SER A 103 -0.77 -4.53 10.96
C SER A 103 0.14 -5.28 10.00
N LEU A 104 1.17 -4.62 9.48
CA LEU A 104 2.16 -5.27 8.63
C LEU A 104 2.98 -6.30 9.41
N GLU A 105 3.29 -6.01 10.67
CA GLU A 105 4.00 -6.97 11.53
C GLU A 105 3.19 -8.24 11.72
N GLN A 106 1.87 -8.11 11.88
CA GLN A 106 0.96 -9.23 12.08
C GLN A 106 0.63 -9.97 10.78
N TYR A 107 0.87 -9.35 9.65
CA TYR A 107 0.60 -9.96 8.35
C TYR A 107 1.60 -11.07 8.07
N ASN A 108 1.10 -12.24 7.67
CA ASN A 108 1.93 -13.39 7.33
C ASN A 108 2.01 -13.54 5.82
N LEU A 109 3.23 -13.64 5.31
CA LEU A 109 3.47 -14.00 3.92
C LEU A 109 3.06 -15.46 3.69
N ASN A 110 2.83 -15.82 2.43
CA ASN A 110 2.54 -17.19 2.07
C ASN A 110 3.66 -18.12 2.55
N ASP A 111 3.28 -19.30 3.04
CA ASP A 111 4.22 -20.27 3.61
C ASP A 111 5.20 -20.83 2.58
N GLU A 112 4.85 -20.78 1.30
CA GLU A 112 5.70 -21.27 0.22
C GLU A 112 6.16 -20.12 -0.68
N PRO A 113 7.31 -19.48 -0.35
CA PRO A 113 7.85 -18.45 -1.23
C PRO A 113 8.29 -19.10 -2.55
N TYR A 114 7.97 -18.46 -3.65
CA TYR A 114 8.40 -18.89 -4.98
C TYR A 114 9.50 -17.97 -5.51
N GLU A 115 10.28 -18.51 -6.46
CA GLU A 115 11.33 -17.73 -7.11
C GLU A 115 10.72 -16.52 -7.80
N ASN A 116 11.40 -15.37 -7.68
CA ASN A 116 10.97 -14.10 -8.26
C ASN A 116 9.69 -13.52 -7.66
N GLU A 117 9.27 -13.98 -6.48
CA GLU A 117 8.08 -13.46 -5.80
C GLU A 117 8.14 -11.93 -5.63
N ILE A 118 9.28 -11.42 -5.16
CA ILE A 118 9.45 -9.98 -4.93
C ILE A 118 9.42 -9.22 -6.25
N ASP A 119 10.05 -9.76 -7.29
CA ASP A 119 10.03 -9.16 -8.62
C ASP A 119 8.61 -9.03 -9.16
N ASP A 120 7.76 -10.01 -8.91
CA ASP A 120 6.37 -9.95 -9.32
C ASP A 120 5.61 -8.83 -8.59
N TYR A 121 5.86 -8.64 -7.29
CA TYR A 121 5.26 -7.53 -6.56
C TYR A 121 5.74 -6.18 -7.09
N VAL A 122 7.04 -6.05 -7.36
CA VAL A 122 7.62 -4.84 -7.94
C VAL A 122 6.94 -4.51 -9.27
N ASN A 123 6.73 -5.52 -10.12
CA ASN A 123 6.08 -5.32 -11.41
C ASN A 123 4.64 -4.83 -11.25
N VAL A 124 3.88 -5.39 -10.31
CA VAL A 124 2.51 -4.96 -10.03
C VAL A 124 2.48 -3.50 -9.55
N ILE A 125 3.35 -3.15 -8.62
CA ILE A 125 3.43 -1.77 -8.09
C ILE A 125 3.76 -0.79 -9.22
N ASN A 126 4.71 -1.14 -10.07
CA ASN A 126 5.16 -0.26 -11.15
C ASN A 126 4.14 -0.14 -12.30
N GLU A 127 3.11 -0.98 -12.35
CA GLU A 127 2.04 -0.85 -13.34
C GLU A 127 1.38 0.53 -13.29
N LYS A 128 1.28 1.14 -12.11
CA LYS A 128 0.71 2.47 -11.95
C LYS A 128 1.49 3.52 -12.77
N GLY A 129 2.83 3.44 -12.75
CA GLY A 129 3.67 4.35 -13.52
C GLY A 129 3.71 4.04 -15.01
N GLN A 130 3.24 2.87 -15.40
CA GLN A 130 3.25 2.38 -16.77
C GLN A 130 1.88 2.46 -17.44
N GLU A 131 0.93 3.19 -16.86
CA GLU A 131 -0.39 3.33 -17.47
C GLU A 131 -0.29 3.92 -18.85
N THR A 132 -0.78 3.16 -19.85
CA THR A 132 -0.68 3.54 -21.27
C THR A 132 -1.85 4.40 -21.70
N ILE A 133 -1.68 5.14 -22.81
CA ILE A 133 -2.78 5.88 -23.44
C ILE A 133 -3.92 4.93 -23.82
N GLU A 134 -3.58 3.72 -24.27
CA GLU A 134 -4.58 2.72 -24.63
C GLU A 134 -5.42 2.32 -23.41
N SER A 135 -4.80 2.07 -22.26
CA SER A 135 -5.48 1.77 -21.02
C SER A 135 -6.39 2.93 -20.57
N LEU A 136 -5.87 4.15 -20.66
CA LEU A 136 -6.64 5.36 -20.33
C LEU A 136 -7.84 5.54 -21.25
N ASN A 137 -7.67 5.26 -22.56
CA ASN A 137 -8.78 5.31 -23.51
C ASN A 137 -9.86 4.29 -23.17
N HIS A 138 -9.48 3.09 -22.75
CA HIS A 138 -10.44 2.07 -22.31
C HIS A 138 -11.22 2.55 -21.09
N LYS A 139 -10.56 3.11 -20.10
CA LYS A 139 -11.19 3.66 -18.89
C LYS A 139 -12.11 4.83 -19.23
N LEU A 140 -11.70 5.69 -20.16
CA LEU A 140 -12.53 6.80 -20.62
C LEU A 140 -13.82 6.30 -21.27
N ARG A 141 -13.74 5.28 -22.13
CA ARG A 141 -14.92 4.68 -22.77
C ARG A 141 -15.88 4.11 -21.73
N GLU A 142 -15.36 3.43 -20.70
CA GLU A 142 -16.20 2.91 -19.62
C GLU A 142 -16.87 4.04 -18.83
N ALA A 143 -16.13 5.11 -18.50
CA ALA A 143 -16.69 6.27 -17.81
C ALA A 143 -17.80 6.93 -18.67
N THR A 144 -17.59 7.00 -19.98
CA THR A 144 -18.60 7.52 -20.91
C THR A 144 -19.83 6.65 -20.94
N ARG A 145 -19.64 5.32 -20.97
CA ARG A 145 -20.75 4.36 -20.99
C ARG A 145 -21.65 4.49 -19.75
N ILE A 146 -21.04 4.67 -18.57
CA ILE A 146 -21.79 4.81 -17.32
C ILE A 146 -22.25 6.24 -17.04
N GLY A 147 -21.84 7.21 -17.86
CA GLY A 147 -22.23 8.60 -17.73
C GLY A 147 -21.54 9.37 -16.61
N ASP A 148 -20.39 8.91 -16.14
CA ASP A 148 -19.61 9.57 -15.09
C ASP A 148 -18.77 10.70 -15.69
N VAL A 149 -19.30 11.93 -15.67
CA VAL A 149 -18.65 13.10 -16.28
C VAL A 149 -17.33 13.45 -15.58
N GLU A 150 -17.25 13.28 -14.27
CA GLU A 150 -16.04 13.62 -13.52
C GLU A 150 -14.89 12.67 -13.88
N LEU A 151 -15.16 11.36 -13.98
CA LEU A 151 -14.17 10.40 -14.42
C LEU A 151 -13.75 10.65 -15.87
N GLN A 152 -14.68 11.01 -16.74
CA GLN A 152 -14.36 11.36 -18.13
C GLN A 152 -13.34 12.50 -18.18
N LYS A 153 -13.56 13.56 -17.41
CA LYS A 153 -12.63 14.69 -17.35
C LYS A 153 -11.28 14.27 -16.83
N TYR A 154 -11.26 13.46 -15.79
CA TYR A 154 -10.03 12.97 -15.18
C TYR A 154 -9.20 12.19 -16.21
N TYR A 155 -9.79 11.21 -16.88
CA TYR A 155 -9.07 10.38 -17.85
C TYR A 155 -8.63 11.19 -19.07
N LEU A 156 -9.42 12.15 -19.52
CA LEU A 156 -9.01 13.05 -20.61
C LEU A 156 -7.77 13.86 -20.24
N GLN A 157 -7.70 14.37 -19.01
CA GLN A 157 -6.53 15.10 -18.52
C GLN A 157 -5.30 14.20 -18.47
N GLN A 158 -5.46 12.96 -18.04
CA GLN A 158 -4.35 12.00 -18.00
C GLN A 158 -3.85 11.67 -19.41
N ILE A 159 -4.74 11.51 -20.37
CA ILE A 159 -4.38 11.25 -21.77
C ILE A 159 -3.59 12.44 -22.36
N VAL A 160 -4.06 13.66 -22.12
CA VAL A 160 -3.38 14.87 -22.57
C VAL A 160 -1.97 14.96 -21.99
N ALA A 161 -1.85 14.69 -20.68
CA ALA A 161 -0.55 14.72 -20.01
C ALA A 161 0.42 13.69 -20.61
N LYS A 162 -0.06 12.47 -20.87
CA LYS A 162 0.75 11.41 -21.48
C LYS A 162 1.19 11.77 -22.90
N ASN A 163 0.31 12.39 -23.68
CA ASN A 163 0.66 12.85 -25.02
C ASN A 163 1.75 13.93 -25.02
N LYS A 164 1.72 14.81 -24.02
CA LYS A 164 2.77 15.84 -23.85
C LYS A 164 4.12 15.23 -23.52
N GLU A 165 4.14 14.16 -22.73
CA GLU A 165 5.38 13.45 -22.39
C GLU A 165 6.07 12.83 -23.61
N ARG A 166 5.30 12.52 -24.67
CA ARG A 166 5.83 11.93 -25.90
C ARG A 166 6.42 12.94 -26.87
N MET A 167 6.16 14.21 -26.63
CA MET A 167 6.69 15.30 -27.43
C MET A 167 7.93 15.88 -26.75
#